data_cb895cdd0a32babed31b681b69b1782a
#
_entry.id   cb895cdd0a32babed31b681b69b1782a
#
_cell.length_a   1.000
_cell.length_b   1.000
_cell.length_c   1.000
_cell.angle_alpha   90.00
_cell.angle_beta   90.00
_cell.angle_gamma   90.00
#
_symmetry.space_group_name_H-M   'P 1'
#
loop_
_entity.id
_entity.type
_entity.pdbx_description
1 polymer ?
#
loop_
_entity_poly.entity_id
_entity_poly.type
_entity_poly.pdbx_seq_one_letter_code
_entity_poly.pdbx_strand_id
1 'polypeptide(L)'
;SAVLKDVNNSVITPGIGDTPLWASTPLGKTVFQFKSFATASYNRATLGGLQEGTAQFYYGTAFQVGLGALTYALKQAANGKDIDTSPQKLVLEGLDRSGILGPLMEYNNMAEKASGGMVGLGAIFGTGTQSRYASRGFIGSALGPTFGLLDTLTDVTSGVLNGDAGDRVIHNARTLLPGNNLFWIAPLINQIDPGMR
;
A
#
# COMPACT_ATOMS: atom_id res chain seq x y z
N SER A 1 16.87 -30.42 -3.62
CA SER A 1 16.19 -30.94 -4.81
C SER A 1 15.45 -29.81 -5.53
N ALA A 2 15.24 -29.92 -6.85
CA ALA A 2 14.55 -28.92 -7.67
C ALA A 2 13.14 -28.61 -7.11
N VAL A 3 12.41 -29.63 -6.67
CA VAL A 3 11.07 -29.49 -6.10
C VAL A 3 11.04 -28.59 -4.86
N LEU A 4 12.04 -28.67 -3.97
CA LEU A 4 12.13 -27.80 -2.79
C LEU A 4 12.39 -26.34 -3.19
N LYS A 5 13.17 -26.11 -4.26
CA LYS A 5 13.42 -24.76 -4.80
C LYS A 5 12.11 -24.18 -5.35
N ASP A 6 11.34 -24.95 -6.10
CA ASP A 6 10.07 -24.51 -6.69
C ASP A 6 9.01 -24.22 -5.62
N VAL A 7 8.94 -25.08 -4.59
CA VAL A 7 8.03 -24.86 -3.44
C VAL A 7 8.42 -23.59 -2.69
N ASN A 8 9.72 -23.37 -2.41
CA ASN A 8 10.19 -22.16 -1.72
C ASN A 8 10.01 -20.89 -2.53
N ASN A 9 10.00 -20.98 -3.86
CA ASN A 9 9.71 -19.83 -4.73
C ASN A 9 8.21 -19.53 -4.79
N SER A 10 7.37 -20.58 -4.69
CA SER A 10 5.91 -20.43 -4.74
C SER A 10 5.32 -20.05 -3.39
N VAL A 11 5.84 -20.64 -2.30
CA VAL A 11 5.42 -20.34 -0.92
C VAL A 11 6.48 -19.45 -0.26
N ILE A 12 6.21 -18.16 -0.26
CA ILE A 12 7.14 -17.17 0.30
C ILE A 12 7.02 -17.18 1.83
N THR A 13 7.97 -17.83 2.49
CA THR A 13 8.14 -17.76 3.95
C THR A 13 9.34 -16.89 4.28
N PRO A 14 9.17 -15.80 5.08
CA PRO A 14 10.29 -14.97 5.50
C PRO A 14 11.33 -15.80 6.25
N GLY A 15 12.58 -15.73 5.80
CA GLY A 15 13.73 -16.36 6.45
C GLY A 15 14.60 -15.36 7.22
N ILE A 16 15.62 -15.88 7.91
CA ILE A 16 16.58 -15.05 8.65
C ILE A 16 17.30 -14.06 7.71
N GLY A 17 17.60 -14.48 6.49
CA GLY A 17 18.25 -13.64 5.48
C GLY A 17 17.38 -12.52 4.91
N ASP A 18 16.06 -12.60 5.10
CA ASP A 18 15.11 -11.59 4.63
C ASP A 18 14.86 -10.47 5.66
N THR A 19 15.46 -10.59 6.87
CA THR A 19 15.26 -9.63 7.96
C THR A 19 16.51 -8.76 8.16
N PRO A 20 16.39 -7.42 8.13
CA PRO A 20 17.51 -6.55 8.46
C PRO A 20 17.88 -6.65 9.94
N LEU A 21 19.15 -6.39 10.28
CA LEU A 21 19.67 -6.56 11.64
C LEU A 21 18.89 -5.78 12.70
N TRP A 22 18.42 -4.55 12.38
CA TRP A 22 17.62 -3.75 13.30
C TRP A 22 16.26 -4.38 13.63
N ALA A 23 15.72 -5.23 12.74
CA ALA A 23 14.47 -5.93 12.95
C ALA A 23 14.57 -7.07 13.99
N SER A 24 15.78 -7.40 14.46
CA SER A 24 15.99 -8.36 15.55
C SER A 24 15.69 -7.78 16.94
N THR A 25 15.64 -6.44 17.06
CA THR A 25 15.28 -5.76 18.31
C THR A 25 13.77 -5.91 18.61
N PRO A 26 13.31 -5.81 19.88
CA PRO A 26 11.90 -5.95 20.21
C PRO A 26 10.99 -4.96 19.46
N LEU A 27 11.36 -3.69 19.38
CA LEU A 27 10.64 -2.67 18.62
C LEU A 27 10.73 -2.94 17.11
N GLY A 28 11.91 -3.31 16.62
CA GLY A 28 12.12 -3.67 15.23
C GLY A 28 11.24 -4.85 14.79
N LYS A 29 11.10 -5.88 15.62
CA LYS A 29 10.20 -7.01 15.35
C LYS A 29 8.75 -6.57 15.19
N THR A 30 8.26 -5.69 16.05
CA THR A 30 6.88 -5.20 15.99
C THR A 30 6.62 -4.42 14.69
N VAL A 31 7.54 -3.55 14.29
CA VAL A 31 7.40 -2.76 13.07
C VAL A 31 7.60 -3.63 11.82
N PHE A 32 8.58 -4.53 11.84
CA PHE A 32 8.96 -5.31 10.67
C PHE A 32 8.08 -6.54 10.42
N GLN A 33 7.35 -7.04 11.43
CA GLN A 33 6.53 -8.25 11.28
C GLN A 33 5.55 -8.19 10.09
N PHE A 34 4.98 -7.02 9.83
CA PHE A 34 4.06 -6.81 8.70
C PHE A 34 4.78 -6.54 7.37
N LYS A 35 6.08 -6.22 7.43
CA LYS A 35 6.90 -5.93 6.24
C LYS A 35 7.78 -7.09 5.82
N SER A 36 7.96 -8.08 6.69
CA SER A 36 8.82 -9.24 6.44
C SER A 36 8.39 -10.03 5.20
N PHE A 37 7.09 -10.24 5.02
CA PHE A 37 6.57 -10.92 3.84
C PHE A 37 6.84 -10.14 2.55
N ALA A 38 6.61 -8.82 2.55
CA ALA A 38 6.87 -7.98 1.39
C ALA A 38 8.35 -7.97 1.01
N THR A 39 9.25 -7.96 2.01
CA THR A 39 10.70 -8.02 1.79
C THR A 39 11.13 -9.37 1.24
N ALA A 40 10.62 -10.47 1.80
CA ALA A 40 10.92 -11.82 1.32
C ALA A 40 10.38 -12.02 -0.11
N SER A 41 9.20 -11.52 -0.41
CA SER A 41 8.61 -11.55 -1.75
C SER A 41 9.48 -10.78 -2.76
N TYR A 42 9.91 -9.57 -2.41
CA TYR A 42 10.78 -8.77 -3.23
C TYR A 42 12.12 -9.49 -3.52
N ASN A 43 12.77 -10.03 -2.50
CA ASN A 43 14.05 -10.72 -2.64
C ASN A 43 13.94 -11.95 -3.54
N ARG A 44 12.90 -12.74 -3.38
CA ARG A 44 12.76 -14.01 -4.11
C ARG A 44 12.13 -13.85 -5.49
N ALA A 45 11.01 -13.11 -5.57
CA ALA A 45 10.30 -12.96 -6.82
C ALA A 45 10.96 -11.93 -7.73
N THR A 46 11.28 -10.74 -7.21
CA THR A 46 11.79 -9.64 -8.04
C THR A 46 13.29 -9.76 -8.28
N LEU A 47 14.09 -9.82 -7.21
CA LEU A 47 15.55 -9.92 -7.38
C LEU A 47 15.96 -11.27 -7.98
N GLY A 48 15.36 -12.37 -7.54
CA GLY A 48 15.61 -13.70 -8.11
C GLY A 48 15.23 -13.76 -9.60
N GLY A 49 14.07 -13.25 -9.96
CA GLY A 49 13.62 -13.21 -11.35
C GLY A 49 14.48 -12.30 -12.24
N LEU A 50 14.95 -11.16 -11.72
CA LEU A 50 15.90 -10.30 -12.43
C LEU A 50 17.25 -10.98 -12.64
N GLN A 51 17.73 -11.73 -11.66
CA GLN A 51 18.99 -12.48 -11.76
C GLN A 51 18.90 -13.64 -12.76
N GLU A 52 17.74 -14.30 -12.84
CA GLU A 52 17.49 -15.35 -13.83
C GLU A 52 17.32 -14.79 -15.25
N GLY A 53 16.85 -13.55 -15.40
CA GLY A 53 16.74 -12.82 -16.66
C GLY A 53 15.87 -13.49 -17.72
N THR A 54 14.91 -14.31 -17.30
CA THR A 54 14.06 -15.08 -18.23
C THR A 54 12.99 -14.23 -18.89
N ALA A 55 12.63 -14.53 -20.13
CA ALA A 55 11.54 -13.86 -20.83
C ALA A 55 10.21 -13.99 -20.07
N GLN A 56 9.96 -15.13 -19.42
CA GLN A 56 8.77 -15.37 -18.59
C GLN A 56 8.69 -14.40 -17.43
N PHE A 57 9.80 -14.06 -16.79
CA PHE A 57 9.83 -13.06 -15.73
C PHE A 57 9.38 -11.69 -16.23
N TYR A 58 9.90 -11.23 -17.37
CA TYR A 58 9.54 -9.92 -17.92
C TYR A 58 8.07 -9.86 -18.37
N TYR A 59 7.56 -10.90 -19.03
CA TYR A 59 6.14 -10.98 -19.40
C TYR A 59 5.24 -11.05 -18.17
N GLY A 60 5.61 -11.85 -17.15
CA GLY A 60 4.89 -11.95 -15.89
C GLY A 60 4.83 -10.61 -15.13
N THR A 61 5.97 -9.90 -15.09
CA THR A 61 6.08 -8.56 -14.51
C THR A 61 5.17 -7.56 -15.22
N ALA A 62 5.23 -7.50 -16.55
CA ALA A 62 4.38 -6.62 -17.35
C ALA A 62 2.88 -6.92 -17.12
N PHE A 63 2.52 -8.19 -17.07
CA PHE A 63 1.15 -8.62 -16.80
C PHE A 63 0.69 -8.22 -15.41
N GLN A 64 1.52 -8.39 -14.37
CA GLN A 64 1.21 -7.97 -13.00
C GLN A 64 1.04 -6.46 -12.88
N VAL A 65 1.88 -5.66 -13.55
CA VAL A 65 1.73 -4.20 -13.60
C VAL A 65 0.42 -3.82 -14.31
N GLY A 66 0.07 -4.49 -15.40
CA GLY A 66 -1.21 -4.30 -16.09
C GLY A 66 -2.42 -4.61 -15.20
N LEU A 67 -2.38 -5.72 -14.46
CA LEU A 67 -3.43 -6.07 -13.48
C LEU A 67 -3.49 -5.06 -12.33
N GLY A 68 -2.35 -4.54 -11.88
CA GLY A 68 -2.27 -3.48 -10.88
C GLY A 68 -2.94 -2.19 -11.37
N ALA A 69 -2.68 -1.77 -12.60
CA ALA A 69 -3.32 -0.62 -13.22
C ALA A 69 -4.83 -0.82 -13.40
N LEU A 70 -5.26 -2.01 -13.81
CA LEU A 70 -6.68 -2.36 -13.89
C LEU A 70 -7.35 -2.28 -12.51
N THR A 71 -6.70 -2.81 -11.48
CA THR A 71 -7.18 -2.73 -10.09
C THR A 71 -7.32 -1.28 -9.62
N TYR A 72 -6.39 -0.39 -10.01
CA TYR A 72 -6.49 1.03 -9.77
C TYR A 72 -7.76 1.61 -10.41
N ALA A 73 -7.94 1.39 -11.71
CA ALA A 73 -9.08 1.92 -12.45
C ALA A 73 -10.43 1.43 -11.87
N LEU A 74 -10.55 0.13 -11.61
CA LEU A 74 -11.75 -0.46 -11.01
C LEU A 74 -12.05 0.12 -9.61
N LYS A 75 -11.03 0.32 -8.80
CA LYS A 75 -11.21 0.87 -7.45
C LYS A 75 -11.59 2.35 -7.48
N GLN A 76 -11.03 3.15 -8.40
CA GLN A 76 -11.44 4.54 -8.57
C GLN A 76 -12.88 4.63 -9.07
N ALA A 77 -13.25 3.83 -10.08
CA ALA A 77 -14.62 3.75 -10.57
C ALA A 77 -15.63 3.35 -9.47
N ALA A 78 -15.30 2.32 -8.68
CA ALA A 78 -16.15 1.87 -7.57
C ALA A 78 -16.34 2.93 -6.47
N ASN A 79 -15.35 3.83 -6.29
CA ASN A 79 -15.44 4.94 -5.34
C ASN A 79 -16.02 6.22 -5.96
N GLY A 80 -16.44 6.21 -7.22
CA GLY A 80 -16.96 7.38 -7.93
C GLY A 80 -15.94 8.50 -8.11
N LYS A 81 -14.64 8.15 -8.13
CA LYS A 81 -13.54 9.10 -8.33
C LYS A 81 -13.10 9.10 -9.79
N ASP A 82 -12.62 10.25 -10.24
CA ASP A 82 -12.05 10.36 -11.58
C ASP A 82 -10.82 9.46 -11.74
N ILE A 83 -10.73 8.82 -12.90
CA ILE A 83 -9.63 7.94 -13.25
C ILE A 83 -8.62 8.74 -14.06
N ASP A 84 -7.44 8.98 -13.49
CA ASP A 84 -6.33 9.53 -14.26
C ASP A 84 -5.75 8.42 -15.14
N THR A 85 -6.03 8.53 -16.42
CA THR A 85 -5.59 7.55 -17.46
C THR A 85 -4.25 7.91 -18.08
N SER A 86 -3.53 8.90 -17.53
CA SER A 86 -2.18 9.22 -18.05
C SER A 86 -1.27 7.99 -17.95
N PRO A 87 -0.48 7.67 -19.00
CA PRO A 87 0.37 6.49 -19.00
C PRO A 87 1.31 6.42 -17.79
N GLN A 88 1.84 7.56 -17.37
CA GLN A 88 2.74 7.66 -16.21
C GLN A 88 2.01 7.26 -14.92
N LYS A 89 0.78 7.74 -14.71
CA LYS A 89 -0.03 7.41 -13.54
C LYS A 89 -0.41 5.93 -13.53
N LEU A 90 -0.86 5.41 -14.67
CA LEU A 90 -1.23 4.00 -14.78
C LEU A 90 -0.06 3.06 -14.50
N VAL A 91 1.14 3.38 -15.00
CA VAL A 91 2.33 2.57 -14.74
C VAL A 91 2.73 2.65 -13.27
N LEU A 92 2.75 3.83 -12.65
CA LEU A 92 3.11 3.97 -11.23
C LEU A 92 2.10 3.31 -10.30
N GLU A 93 0.80 3.50 -10.53
CA GLU A 93 -0.25 2.82 -9.77
C GLU A 93 -0.22 1.30 -10.00
N GLY A 94 0.11 0.88 -11.22
CA GLY A 94 0.30 -0.52 -11.57
C GLY A 94 1.48 -1.14 -10.83
N LEU A 95 2.63 -0.48 -10.80
CA LEU A 95 3.81 -0.89 -10.06
C LEU A 95 3.55 -0.97 -8.55
N ASP A 96 2.88 0.06 -7.97
CA ASP A 96 2.54 0.08 -6.55
C ASP A 96 1.63 -1.09 -6.17
N ARG A 97 0.62 -1.39 -7.00
CA ARG A 97 -0.36 -2.44 -6.72
C ARG A 97 0.10 -3.84 -7.07
N SER A 98 1.04 -3.98 -8.00
CA SER A 98 1.61 -5.28 -8.36
C SER A 98 2.44 -5.90 -7.24
N GLY A 99 2.95 -5.07 -6.32
CA GLY A 99 3.85 -5.52 -5.24
C GLY A 99 5.26 -5.90 -5.71
N ILE A 100 5.57 -5.76 -7.00
CA ILE A 100 6.88 -6.12 -7.57
C ILE A 100 8.01 -5.35 -6.90
N LEU A 101 7.81 -4.05 -6.67
CA LEU A 101 8.79 -3.21 -5.99
C LEU A 101 8.73 -3.34 -4.46
N GLY A 102 7.71 -4.04 -3.93
CA GLY A 102 7.59 -4.37 -2.52
C GLY A 102 7.87 -3.19 -1.58
N PRO A 103 8.85 -3.35 -0.67
CA PRO A 103 9.20 -2.31 0.31
C PRO A 103 9.72 -1.02 -0.32
N LEU A 104 10.29 -1.05 -1.52
CA LEU A 104 10.80 0.15 -2.19
C LEU A 104 9.70 1.15 -2.48
N MET A 105 8.50 0.69 -2.89
CA MET A 105 7.35 1.59 -3.07
C MET A 105 6.86 2.18 -1.76
N GLU A 106 6.92 1.43 -0.66
CA GLU A 106 6.59 1.98 0.66
C GLU A 106 7.57 3.08 1.08
N TYR A 107 8.88 2.86 0.91
CA TYR A 107 9.89 3.89 1.19
C TYR A 107 9.72 5.12 0.31
N ASN A 108 9.44 4.92 -0.98
CA ASN A 108 9.12 6.01 -1.90
C ASN A 108 7.92 6.83 -1.40
N ASN A 109 6.82 6.17 -1.05
CA ASN A 109 5.61 6.82 -0.59
C ASN A 109 5.81 7.54 0.76
N MET A 110 6.64 6.99 1.64
CA MET A 110 7.04 7.66 2.88
C MET A 110 7.85 8.93 2.60
N ALA A 111 8.83 8.87 1.67
CA ALA A 111 9.62 10.02 1.26
C ALA A 111 8.77 11.11 0.61
N GLU A 112 7.83 10.73 -0.26
CA GLU A 112 6.87 11.66 -0.85
C GLU A 112 6.03 12.38 0.20
N LYS A 113 5.50 11.64 1.18
CA LYS A 113 4.72 12.24 2.27
C LYS A 113 5.56 13.15 3.17
N ALA A 114 6.75 12.71 3.56
CA ALA A 114 7.65 13.48 4.41
C ALA A 114 8.10 14.79 3.74
N SER A 115 8.27 14.77 2.42
CA SER A 115 8.71 15.94 1.63
C SER A 115 7.55 16.80 1.11
N GLY A 116 6.30 16.46 1.42
CA GLY A 116 5.14 17.14 0.83
C GLY A 116 5.02 16.94 -0.68
N GLY A 117 5.49 15.82 -1.20
CA GLY A 117 5.46 15.47 -2.62
C GLY A 117 6.63 16.01 -3.45
N MET A 118 7.67 16.58 -2.80
CA MET A 118 8.84 17.12 -3.51
C MET A 118 9.86 16.04 -3.91
N VAL A 119 9.90 14.92 -3.17
CA VAL A 119 10.86 13.82 -3.38
C VAL A 119 10.10 12.53 -3.56
N GLY A 120 10.40 11.79 -4.63
CA GLY A 120 9.81 10.48 -4.92
C GLY A 120 9.47 10.30 -6.39
N LEU A 121 9.01 9.12 -6.75
CA LEU A 121 8.64 8.77 -8.13
C LEU A 121 7.48 9.63 -8.62
N GLY A 122 6.50 9.94 -7.77
CA GLY A 122 5.39 10.82 -8.11
C GLY A 122 5.85 12.23 -8.49
N ALA A 123 6.87 12.77 -7.81
CA ALA A 123 7.48 14.05 -8.14
C ALA A 123 8.24 13.99 -9.48
N ILE A 124 9.02 12.92 -9.69
CA ILE A 124 9.81 12.74 -10.94
C ILE A 124 8.89 12.63 -12.16
N PHE A 125 7.79 11.93 -12.05
CA PHE A 125 6.84 11.71 -13.15
C PHE A 125 5.70 12.72 -13.19
N GLY A 126 5.65 13.68 -12.24
CA GLY A 126 4.60 14.69 -12.18
C GLY A 126 3.19 14.16 -11.89
N THR A 127 3.08 12.97 -11.31
CA THR A 127 1.79 12.28 -11.08
C THR A 127 1.22 12.44 -9.67
N GLY A 128 1.98 13.07 -8.78
CA GLY A 128 1.63 13.15 -7.36
C GLY A 128 1.69 11.80 -6.64
N THR A 129 1.30 11.80 -5.37
CA THR A 129 1.31 10.57 -4.54
C THR A 129 0.32 9.54 -5.07
N GLN A 130 0.68 8.24 -4.95
CA GLN A 130 -0.19 7.16 -5.37
C GLN A 130 -1.47 7.12 -4.53
N SER A 131 -2.59 6.79 -5.18
CA SER A 131 -3.95 6.84 -4.60
C SER A 131 -4.09 5.98 -3.34
N ARG A 132 -3.35 4.87 -3.26
CA ARG A 132 -3.35 3.94 -2.12
C ARG A 132 -2.83 4.58 -0.83
N TYR A 133 -1.92 5.53 -0.94
CA TYR A 133 -1.27 6.19 0.21
C TYR A 133 -1.76 7.60 0.47
N ALA A 134 -2.47 8.20 -0.46
CA ALA A 134 -2.95 9.58 -0.34
C ALA A 134 -3.80 9.80 0.91
N SER A 135 -4.62 8.81 1.28
CA SER A 135 -5.53 8.86 2.44
C SER A 135 -4.92 8.37 3.76
N ARG A 136 -3.73 7.76 3.74
CA ARG A 136 -3.11 7.21 4.96
C ARG A 136 -2.27 8.27 5.67
N GLY A 137 -2.37 8.36 7.00
CA GLY A 137 -1.47 9.14 7.82
C GLY A 137 -0.01 8.68 7.70
N PHE A 138 0.95 9.57 7.97
CA PHE A 138 2.39 9.24 7.90
C PHE A 138 2.75 8.09 8.88
N ILE A 139 2.25 8.17 10.11
CA ILE A 139 2.50 7.17 11.17
C ILE A 139 1.96 5.79 10.77
N GLY A 140 0.72 5.71 10.27
CA GLY A 140 0.13 4.47 9.81
C GLY A 140 0.84 3.86 8.59
N SER A 141 1.41 4.71 7.73
CA SER A 141 2.22 4.25 6.58
C SER A 141 3.58 3.70 7.01
N ALA A 142 4.22 4.34 8.00
CA ALA A 142 5.55 3.96 8.46
C ALA A 142 5.56 2.74 9.39
N LEU A 143 4.66 2.72 10.37
CA LEU A 143 4.67 1.76 11.48
C LEU A 143 3.67 0.61 11.31
N GLY A 144 2.84 0.67 10.28
CA GLY A 144 1.89 -0.39 9.95
C GLY A 144 0.46 -0.15 10.47
N PRO A 145 -0.45 -1.10 10.22
CA PRO A 145 -1.90 -0.91 10.44
C PRO A 145 -2.28 -0.68 11.91
N THR A 146 -1.55 -1.25 12.85
CA THR A 146 -1.83 -1.09 14.29
C THR A 146 -1.63 0.35 14.73
N PHE A 147 -0.56 0.99 14.30
CA PHE A 147 -0.29 2.39 14.61
C PHE A 147 -1.21 3.34 13.85
N GLY A 148 -1.62 2.97 12.63
CA GLY A 148 -2.66 3.70 11.90
C GLY A 148 -4.01 3.68 12.62
N LEU A 149 -4.38 2.58 13.28
CA LEU A 149 -5.58 2.51 14.12
C LEU A 149 -5.47 3.41 15.35
N LEU A 150 -4.31 3.46 16.02
CA LEU A 150 -4.09 4.34 17.16
C LEU A 150 -4.19 5.82 16.75
N ASP A 151 -3.61 6.21 15.62
CA ASP A 151 -3.72 7.55 15.05
C ASP A 151 -5.19 7.91 14.78
N THR A 152 -5.92 7.02 14.13
CA THR A 152 -7.36 7.19 13.87
C THR A 152 -8.18 7.30 15.15
N LEU A 153 -7.89 6.48 16.17
CA LEU A 153 -8.58 6.52 17.46
C LEU A 153 -8.31 7.83 18.20
N THR A 154 -7.07 8.32 18.19
CA THR A 154 -6.72 9.60 18.81
C THR A 154 -7.40 10.77 18.11
N ASP A 155 -7.45 10.78 16.78
CA ASP A 155 -8.15 11.80 15.99
C ASP A 155 -9.64 11.82 16.30
N VAL A 156 -10.30 10.66 16.31
CA VAL A 156 -11.74 10.55 16.63
C VAL A 156 -12.00 11.00 18.08
N THR A 157 -11.20 10.54 19.03
CA THR A 157 -11.38 10.87 20.44
C THR A 157 -11.19 12.36 20.68
N SER A 158 -10.14 12.96 20.12
CA SER A 158 -9.86 14.38 20.25
C SER A 158 -10.92 15.25 19.59
N GLY A 159 -11.41 14.85 18.41
CA GLY A 159 -12.49 15.54 17.71
C GLY A 159 -13.80 15.54 18.49
N VAL A 160 -14.17 14.39 19.05
CA VAL A 160 -15.38 14.27 19.89
C VAL A 160 -15.27 15.09 21.17
N LEU A 161 -14.11 15.06 21.84
CA LEU A 161 -13.88 15.82 23.08
C LEU A 161 -13.89 17.34 22.87
N ASN A 162 -13.40 17.79 21.70
CA ASN A 162 -13.36 19.21 21.37
C ASN A 162 -14.67 19.72 20.73
N GLY A 163 -15.68 18.84 20.55
CA GLY A 163 -16.95 19.19 19.91
C GLY A 163 -16.83 19.48 18.40
N ASP A 164 -15.70 19.13 17.81
CA ASP A 164 -15.45 19.28 16.38
C ASP A 164 -15.81 17.96 15.66
N ALA A 165 -17.11 17.80 15.38
CA ALA A 165 -17.63 16.69 14.60
C ALA A 165 -17.47 16.93 13.08
N GLY A 166 -16.35 17.54 12.68
CA GLY A 166 -16.06 17.80 11.28
C GLY A 166 -15.94 16.52 10.43
N ASP A 167 -16.00 16.66 9.11
CA ASP A 167 -15.96 15.56 8.13
C ASP A 167 -14.81 14.58 8.36
N ARG A 168 -13.68 15.03 8.88
CA ARG A 168 -12.54 14.18 9.21
C ARG A 168 -12.84 13.20 10.34
N VAL A 169 -13.49 13.65 11.39
CA VAL A 169 -13.85 12.81 12.56
C VAL A 169 -14.83 11.74 12.14
N ILE A 170 -15.83 12.11 11.35
CA ILE A 170 -16.83 11.18 10.81
C ILE A 170 -16.18 10.16 9.87
N HIS A 171 -15.28 10.62 8.99
CA HIS A 171 -14.53 9.74 8.10
C HIS A 171 -13.65 8.75 8.88
N ASN A 172 -12.92 9.22 9.89
CA ASN A 172 -12.06 8.40 10.73
C ASN A 172 -12.87 7.41 11.56
N ALA A 173 -13.97 7.84 12.16
CA ALA A 173 -14.90 6.97 12.88
C ALA A 173 -15.45 5.84 11.99
N ARG A 174 -15.78 6.15 10.74
CA ARG A 174 -16.23 5.18 9.75
C ARG A 174 -15.17 4.12 9.44
N THR A 175 -13.88 4.50 9.36
CA THR A 175 -12.80 3.54 9.09
C THR A 175 -12.62 2.51 10.21
N LEU A 176 -13.08 2.81 11.41
CA LEU A 176 -13.08 1.90 12.57
C LEU A 176 -14.19 0.85 12.51
N LEU A 177 -15.22 1.02 11.66
CA LEU A 177 -16.31 0.06 11.54
C LEU A 177 -15.83 -1.23 10.88
N PRO A 178 -16.09 -2.40 11.49
CA PRO A 178 -15.76 -3.68 10.87
C PRO A 178 -16.53 -3.85 9.55
N GLY A 179 -15.85 -4.30 8.53
CA GLY A 179 -16.46 -4.52 7.21
C GLY A 179 -16.48 -3.31 6.28
N ASN A 180 -16.00 -2.13 6.71
CA ASN A 180 -15.91 -0.95 5.85
C ASN A 180 -15.10 -1.17 4.55
N ASN A 181 -14.19 -2.14 4.56
CA ASN A 181 -13.38 -2.50 3.39
C ASN A 181 -14.06 -3.51 2.44
N LEU A 182 -15.25 -3.99 2.76
CA LEU A 182 -15.99 -4.90 1.90
C LEU A 182 -16.50 -4.15 0.68
N PHE A 183 -16.26 -4.71 -0.50
CA PHE A 183 -16.52 -4.03 -1.78
C PHE A 183 -18.01 -3.65 -2.00
N TRP A 184 -18.93 -4.35 -1.32
CA TRP A 184 -20.37 -4.04 -1.38
C TRP A 184 -20.84 -3.03 -0.33
N ILE A 185 -20.13 -2.89 0.79
CA ILE A 185 -20.50 -1.97 1.87
C ILE A 185 -20.01 -0.56 1.55
N ALA A 186 -18.81 -0.40 1.02
CA ALA A 186 -18.24 0.90 0.69
C ALA A 186 -19.12 1.75 -0.27
N PRO A 187 -19.68 1.21 -1.37
CA PRO A 187 -20.60 1.95 -2.23
C PRO A 187 -21.91 2.36 -1.54
N LEU A 188 -22.47 1.48 -0.69
CA LEU A 188 -23.70 1.76 0.06
C LEU A 188 -23.51 2.91 1.03
N ILE A 189 -22.41 2.91 1.77
CA ILE A 189 -22.10 4.00 2.72
C ILE A 189 -21.83 5.31 1.96
N ASN A 190 -21.17 5.27 0.80
CA ASN A 190 -20.93 6.45 -0.04
C ASN A 190 -22.23 7.03 -0.64
N GLN A 191 -23.29 6.23 -0.79
CA GLN A 191 -24.60 6.71 -1.23
C GLN A 191 -25.38 7.40 -0.11
N ILE A 192 -25.18 6.99 1.14
CA ILE A 192 -25.87 7.57 2.31
C ILE A 192 -25.31 8.96 2.65
N ASP A 193 -24.04 9.20 2.37
CA ASP A 193 -23.38 10.49 2.61
C ASP A 193 -22.66 11.02 1.37
N PRO A 194 -23.36 11.75 0.50
CA PRO A 194 -22.80 12.33 -0.73
C PRO A 194 -21.72 13.41 -0.49
N GLY A 195 -21.69 13.98 0.72
CA GLY A 195 -20.71 15.02 1.10
C GLY A 195 -19.29 14.52 1.31
N MET A 196 -19.07 13.21 1.30
CA MET A 196 -17.78 12.55 1.50
C MET A 196 -17.09 12.09 0.20
N ARG A 197 -17.43 12.66 -0.94
CA ARG A 197 -16.77 12.38 -2.23
C ARG A 197 -15.44 13.09 -2.37
#